data_ac678286f4489a4257a9e3caaf028c1a
#
_entry.id   ac678286f4489a4257a9e3caaf028c1a
#
_cell.length_a   1.000
_cell.length_b   1.000
_cell.length_c   1.000
_cell.angle_alpha   90.00
_cell.angle_beta   90.00
_cell.angle_gamma   90.00
#
_symmetry.space_group_name_H-M   'P 1'
#
loop_
_entity.id
_entity.type
_entity.pdbx_description
1 polymer ?
#
loop_
_entity_poly.entity_id
_entity_poly.type
_entity_poly.pdbx_seq_one_letter_code
_entity_poly.pdbx_strand_id
1 'polypeptide(L)'
;LRALARIDVGCALSGETAAGISGFTLKTVSVYRTKNKGYAAPVNGGTITGNVVASVSIPPDAGTNGALTYTCTDGKSLIRTIYVAETPQGSNRDNNVCLVVGGTYAGSTHYYRIDLTSGGSYIPLKRNCRYIVNIKAVSNAGYATEAAALTGDKTLVIATSVSAEAWGGQTAAGSGTITMPQSPDQW
;
A
#
# COMPACT_ATOMS: atom_id res chain seq x y z
N LEU A 1 -10.07 8.24 -13.90
CA LEU A 1 -9.90 7.21 -12.85
C LEU A 1 -8.76 6.27 -13.24
N ARG A 2 -7.80 6.08 -12.34
CA ARG A 2 -6.70 5.13 -12.53
C ARG A 2 -7.18 3.71 -12.26
N ALA A 3 -6.69 2.74 -13.03
CA ALA A 3 -7.09 1.33 -12.92
C ALA A 3 -6.45 0.60 -11.71
N LEU A 4 -5.44 1.21 -11.10
CA LEU A 4 -4.64 0.60 -10.04
C LEU A 4 -4.80 1.35 -8.71
N ALA A 5 -4.51 0.65 -7.62
CA ALA A 5 -4.22 1.21 -6.32
C ALA A 5 -2.72 1.55 -6.22
N ARG A 6 -2.37 2.62 -5.53
CA ARG A 6 -0.99 3.01 -5.23
C ARG A 6 -0.72 2.78 -3.75
N ILE A 7 0.42 2.20 -3.42
CA ILE A 7 0.89 2.05 -2.05
C ILE A 7 2.18 2.84 -1.88
N ASP A 8 2.18 3.78 -0.96
CA ASP A 8 3.38 4.51 -0.54
C ASP A 8 3.81 4.01 0.83
N VAL A 9 5.07 3.65 0.95
CA VAL A 9 5.66 3.17 2.21
C VAL A 9 6.84 4.05 2.57
N GLY A 10 6.94 4.45 3.82
CA GLY A 10 8.13 5.18 4.24
C GLY A 10 8.20 5.45 5.74
N CYS A 11 9.39 5.87 6.15
CA CYS A 11 9.76 6.16 7.52
C CYS A 11 9.52 7.64 7.82
N ALA A 12 8.65 7.94 8.77
CA ALA A 12 8.20 9.29 9.13
C ALA A 12 7.70 10.08 7.90
N LEU A 13 6.69 9.50 7.20
CA LEU A 13 6.07 10.12 6.04
C LEU A 13 5.27 11.37 6.43
N SER A 14 5.47 12.43 5.65
CA SER A 14 4.65 13.64 5.64
C SER A 14 4.38 14.04 4.20
N GLY A 15 3.13 13.89 3.75
CA GLY A 15 2.76 14.07 2.35
C GLY A 15 3.47 13.04 1.45
N GLU A 16 4.35 13.52 0.58
CA GLU A 16 5.16 12.70 -0.34
C GLU A 16 6.66 12.76 0.00
N THR A 17 7.02 13.06 1.24
CA THR A 17 8.39 13.09 1.72
C THR A 17 8.56 12.19 2.94
N ALA A 18 9.74 11.60 3.10
CA ALA A 18 10.11 10.78 4.25
C ALA A 18 11.32 11.37 4.96
N ALA A 19 11.18 11.71 6.24
CA ALA A 19 12.29 12.21 7.03
C ALA A 19 13.29 11.11 7.39
N GLY A 20 12.82 9.85 7.46
CA GLY A 20 13.54 8.73 8.05
C GLY A 20 13.26 8.62 9.55
N ILE A 21 13.63 7.50 10.14
CA ILE A 21 13.54 7.27 11.60
C ILE A 21 14.88 6.83 12.16
N SER A 22 15.14 7.16 13.43
CA SER A 22 16.39 6.78 14.08
C SER A 22 16.50 5.25 14.23
N GLY A 23 17.69 4.72 14.02
CA GLY A 23 18.02 3.31 14.26
C GLY A 23 17.48 2.32 13.22
N PHE A 24 16.78 2.79 12.18
CA PHE A 24 16.26 1.92 11.13
C PHE A 24 16.46 2.52 9.73
N THR A 25 16.91 1.68 8.79
CA THR A 25 17.07 2.05 7.38
C THR A 25 16.25 1.10 6.52
N LEU A 26 15.26 1.60 5.80
CA LEU A 26 14.43 0.82 4.89
C LEU A 26 15.25 0.30 3.71
N LYS A 27 15.15 -0.99 3.40
CA LYS A 27 15.86 -1.64 2.29
C LYS A 27 14.92 -2.18 1.22
N THR A 28 13.90 -2.90 1.64
CA THR A 28 12.96 -3.55 0.72
C THR A 28 11.54 -3.47 1.25
N VAL A 29 10.59 -3.50 0.32
CA VAL A 29 9.18 -3.72 0.61
C VAL A 29 8.67 -4.79 -0.34
N SER A 30 8.21 -5.90 0.19
CA SER A 30 7.55 -6.95 -0.56
C SER A 30 6.06 -6.90 -0.30
N VAL A 31 5.27 -6.84 -1.37
CA VAL A 31 3.80 -6.86 -1.30
C VAL A 31 3.33 -8.25 -1.66
N TYR A 32 2.55 -8.85 -0.79
CA TYR A 32 2.05 -10.22 -0.93
C TYR A 32 0.56 -10.26 -1.20
N ARG A 33 0.12 -11.30 -1.92
CA ARG A 33 -1.29 -11.68 -2.11
C ARG A 33 -2.14 -10.66 -2.85
N THR A 34 -1.52 -9.80 -3.65
CA THR A 34 -2.25 -8.91 -4.57
C THR A 34 -2.85 -9.73 -5.72
N LYS A 35 -3.90 -9.26 -6.34
CA LYS A 35 -4.46 -9.89 -7.54
C LYS A 35 -3.55 -9.63 -8.75
N ASN A 36 -3.38 -10.66 -9.59
CA ASN A 36 -2.55 -10.60 -10.80
C ASN A 36 -3.28 -10.05 -12.02
N LYS A 37 -4.60 -9.85 -11.90
CA LYS A 37 -5.46 -9.24 -12.92
C LYS A 37 -6.40 -8.24 -12.28
N GLY A 38 -6.73 -7.21 -13.01
CA GLY A 38 -7.73 -6.21 -12.67
C GLY A 38 -8.45 -5.73 -13.93
N TYR A 39 -9.60 -5.12 -13.77
CA TYR A 39 -10.30 -4.48 -14.88
C TYR A 39 -9.65 -3.14 -15.21
N ALA A 40 -9.46 -2.82 -16.49
CA ALA A 40 -8.96 -1.52 -16.94
C ALA A 40 -9.97 -0.38 -16.65
N ALA A 41 -11.27 -0.71 -16.72
CA ALA A 41 -12.37 0.22 -16.43
C ALA A 41 -13.24 -0.32 -15.29
N PRO A 42 -14.00 0.53 -14.57
CA PRO A 42 -14.98 0.07 -13.60
C PRO A 42 -16.01 -0.86 -14.28
N VAL A 43 -16.31 -1.98 -13.63
CA VAL A 43 -17.35 -2.90 -14.11
C VAL A 43 -18.74 -2.28 -13.91
N ASN A 44 -19.66 -2.60 -14.84
CA ASN A 44 -21.03 -2.12 -14.96
C ASN A 44 -21.68 -1.66 -13.66
N GLY A 45 -22.02 -0.36 -13.58
CA GLY A 45 -22.79 0.21 -12.48
C GLY A 45 -22.03 0.42 -11.17
N GLY A 46 -20.72 0.25 -11.17
CA GLY A 46 -19.90 0.59 -9.98
C GLY A 46 -20.11 2.06 -9.60
N THR A 47 -20.75 2.29 -8.46
CA THR A 47 -20.96 3.66 -7.95
C THR A 47 -19.61 4.29 -7.65
N ILE A 48 -19.35 5.43 -8.29
CA ILE A 48 -18.15 6.23 -8.06
C ILE A 48 -18.57 7.44 -7.23
N THR A 49 -18.05 7.53 -6.02
CA THR A 49 -18.28 8.69 -5.15
C THR A 49 -16.94 9.33 -4.84
N GLY A 50 -16.79 10.61 -5.18
CA GLY A 50 -15.55 11.34 -4.92
C GLY A 50 -14.30 10.72 -5.55
N ASN A 51 -14.40 10.20 -6.79
CA ASN A 51 -13.34 9.49 -7.51
C ASN A 51 -12.92 8.13 -6.93
N VAL A 52 -13.68 7.59 -5.99
CA VAL A 52 -13.42 6.27 -5.40
C VAL A 52 -14.55 5.31 -5.74
N VAL A 53 -14.24 4.09 -6.16
CA VAL A 53 -15.24 3.04 -6.36
C VAL A 53 -15.80 2.58 -5.01
N ALA A 54 -17.10 2.33 -4.97
CA ALA A 54 -17.77 1.89 -3.73
C ALA A 54 -17.23 0.53 -3.27
N SER A 55 -17.02 -0.41 -4.21
CA SER A 55 -16.57 -1.77 -3.93
C SER A 55 -15.48 -2.22 -4.90
N VAL A 56 -14.67 -3.16 -4.44
CA VAL A 56 -13.66 -3.83 -5.26
C VAL A 56 -14.32 -4.77 -6.25
N SER A 57 -13.89 -4.72 -7.51
CA SER A 57 -14.29 -5.65 -8.56
C SER A 57 -13.05 -6.30 -9.16
N ILE A 58 -13.05 -7.64 -9.20
CA ILE A 58 -11.95 -8.42 -9.75
C ILE A 58 -12.46 -9.36 -10.86
N PRO A 59 -11.66 -9.62 -11.91
CA PRO A 59 -11.99 -10.64 -12.88
C PRO A 59 -12.15 -12.02 -12.21
N PRO A 60 -13.09 -12.86 -12.66
CA PRO A 60 -13.32 -14.16 -12.04
C PRO A 60 -12.13 -15.13 -12.16
N ASP A 61 -11.27 -14.91 -13.15
CA ASP A 61 -10.03 -15.65 -13.38
C ASP A 61 -8.79 -15.00 -12.78
N ALA A 62 -8.94 -14.00 -11.92
CA ALA A 62 -7.84 -13.35 -11.26
C ALA A 62 -7.22 -14.24 -10.18
N GLY A 63 -5.99 -14.67 -10.43
CA GLY A 63 -5.14 -15.35 -9.46
C GLY A 63 -4.54 -14.38 -8.44
N THR A 64 -3.70 -14.93 -7.59
CA THR A 64 -2.98 -14.17 -6.55
C THR A 64 -1.49 -14.18 -6.86
N ASN A 65 -0.85 -13.01 -6.81
CA ASN A 65 0.60 -12.89 -6.94
C ASN A 65 1.31 -13.48 -5.72
N GLY A 66 2.53 -13.99 -5.95
CA GLY A 66 3.52 -14.17 -4.91
C GLY A 66 4.04 -12.82 -4.39
N ALA A 67 5.29 -12.80 -3.95
CA ALA A 67 5.95 -11.56 -3.55
C ALA A 67 6.20 -10.63 -4.75
N LEU A 68 5.83 -9.37 -4.62
CA LEU A 68 6.27 -8.27 -5.49
C LEU A 68 7.23 -7.41 -4.68
N THR A 69 8.54 -7.60 -4.90
CA THR A 69 9.58 -6.96 -4.09
C THR A 69 10.14 -5.72 -4.76
N TYR A 70 10.21 -4.65 -4.02
CA TYR A 70 10.72 -3.33 -4.40
C TYR A 70 11.91 -2.95 -3.52
N THR A 71 12.98 -2.43 -4.13
CA THR A 71 14.18 -1.98 -3.41
C THR A 71 14.11 -0.48 -3.13
N CYS A 72 14.37 -0.11 -1.89
CA CYS A 72 14.46 1.27 -1.45
C CYS A 72 15.91 1.75 -1.56
N THR A 73 16.16 2.76 -2.36
CA THR A 73 17.52 3.28 -2.61
C THR A 73 17.91 4.44 -1.70
N ASP A 74 16.92 5.21 -1.22
CA ASP A 74 17.14 6.35 -0.32
C ASP A 74 17.21 5.95 1.16
N GLY A 75 16.93 4.69 1.48
CA GLY A 75 16.87 4.16 2.84
C GLY A 75 15.67 4.64 3.66
N LYS A 76 14.74 5.36 3.05
CA LYS A 76 13.63 6.04 3.75
C LYS A 76 12.26 5.72 3.20
N SER A 77 12.10 5.60 1.86
CA SER A 77 10.77 5.49 1.28
C SER A 77 10.71 4.84 -0.10
N LEU A 78 9.53 4.33 -0.40
CA LEU A 78 9.07 3.93 -1.73
C LEU A 78 7.77 4.69 -2.00
N ILE A 79 7.88 5.84 -2.64
CA ILE A 79 6.77 6.72 -2.98
C ILE A 79 6.58 6.68 -4.50
N ARG A 80 5.32 6.55 -4.98
CA ARG A 80 4.99 6.45 -6.41
C ARG A 80 5.68 5.28 -7.13
N THR A 81 5.94 4.19 -6.42
CA THR A 81 6.67 3.03 -6.96
C THR A 81 5.80 1.78 -7.00
N ILE A 82 4.95 1.58 -5.98
CA ILE A 82 4.15 0.38 -5.81
C ILE A 82 2.74 0.60 -6.33
N TYR A 83 2.38 -0.16 -7.39
CA TYR A 83 1.05 -0.14 -7.99
C TYR A 83 0.52 -1.56 -8.09
N VAL A 84 -0.72 -1.76 -7.63
CA VAL A 84 -1.35 -3.09 -7.56
C VAL A 84 -2.78 -3.04 -8.07
N ALA A 85 -3.27 -4.18 -8.56
CA ALA A 85 -4.67 -4.32 -8.94
C ALA A 85 -5.59 -4.21 -7.72
N GLU A 86 -6.85 -3.92 -7.96
CA GLU A 86 -7.88 -4.01 -6.92
C GLU A 86 -7.85 -5.39 -6.28
N THR A 87 -7.89 -5.40 -4.94
CA THR A 87 -7.83 -6.66 -4.18
C THR A 87 -8.78 -6.57 -2.99
N PRO A 88 -9.78 -7.46 -2.91
CA PRO A 88 -10.64 -7.53 -1.74
C PRO A 88 -9.84 -8.04 -0.55
N GLN A 89 -10.26 -7.65 0.64
CA GLN A 89 -9.72 -8.16 1.89
C GLN A 89 -10.84 -8.69 2.78
N GLY A 90 -10.58 -9.79 3.47
CA GLY A 90 -11.51 -10.43 4.39
C GLY A 90 -11.01 -10.41 5.83
N SER A 91 -11.63 -11.21 6.69
CA SER A 91 -11.24 -11.32 8.09
C SER A 91 -9.99 -12.20 8.32
N ASN A 92 -9.67 -13.11 7.38
CA ASN A 92 -8.53 -14.00 7.53
C ASN A 92 -7.23 -13.29 7.14
N ARG A 93 -6.35 -13.09 8.12
CA ARG A 93 -5.04 -12.48 7.98
C ARG A 93 -4.20 -13.11 6.86
N ASP A 94 -4.23 -14.43 6.76
CA ASP A 94 -3.35 -15.15 5.85
C ASP A 94 -3.79 -15.14 4.39
N ASN A 95 -4.99 -14.66 4.13
CA ASN A 95 -5.52 -14.47 2.79
C ASN A 95 -5.46 -13.00 2.32
N ASN A 96 -5.13 -12.09 3.22
CA ASN A 96 -5.14 -10.67 2.96
C ASN A 96 -3.80 -10.17 2.41
N VAL A 97 -3.87 -9.07 1.65
CA VAL A 97 -2.67 -8.34 1.22
C VAL A 97 -1.94 -7.85 2.46
N CYS A 98 -0.64 -8.10 2.49
CA CYS A 98 0.24 -7.56 3.50
C CYS A 98 1.56 -7.10 2.87
N LEU A 99 2.28 -6.29 3.60
CA LEU A 99 3.63 -5.90 3.27
C LEU A 99 4.60 -6.64 4.19
N VAL A 100 5.75 -7.04 3.66
CA VAL A 100 6.92 -7.39 4.47
C VAL A 100 8.00 -6.35 4.17
N VAL A 101 8.34 -5.60 5.19
CA VAL A 101 9.36 -4.55 5.13
C VAL A 101 10.67 -5.14 5.61
N GLY A 102 11.69 -5.10 4.77
CA GLY A 102 13.07 -5.45 5.12
C GLY A 102 13.88 -4.17 5.37
N GLY A 103 14.65 -4.16 6.45
CA GLY A 103 15.48 -3.01 6.77
C GLY A 103 16.59 -3.33 7.77
N THR A 104 17.57 -2.43 7.86
CA THR A 104 18.67 -2.55 8.80
C THR A 104 18.27 -1.95 10.14
N TYR A 105 18.34 -2.77 11.18
CA TYR A 105 18.18 -2.37 12.59
C TYR A 105 19.36 -2.92 13.40
N ALA A 106 19.98 -2.09 14.21
CA ALA A 106 21.17 -2.47 15.02
C ALA A 106 22.28 -3.19 14.21
N GLY A 107 22.52 -2.73 12.96
CA GLY A 107 23.57 -3.25 12.09
C GLY A 107 23.21 -4.53 11.31
N SER A 108 22.05 -5.14 11.54
CA SER A 108 21.61 -6.36 10.87
C SER A 108 20.30 -6.17 10.12
N THR A 109 20.07 -7.00 9.08
CA THR A 109 18.82 -6.95 8.33
C THR A 109 17.75 -7.74 9.04
N HIS A 110 16.60 -7.12 9.21
CA HIS A 110 15.41 -7.71 9.83
C HIS A 110 14.17 -7.45 8.98
N TYR A 111 13.16 -8.29 9.15
CA TYR A 111 11.92 -8.25 8.38
C TYR A 111 10.71 -8.09 9.29
N TYR A 112 9.77 -7.27 8.84
CA TYR A 112 8.59 -6.88 9.62
C TYR A 112 7.35 -6.97 8.75
N ARG A 113 6.34 -7.73 9.17
CA ARG A 113 5.06 -7.78 8.49
C ARG A 113 4.17 -6.61 8.91
N ILE A 114 3.58 -5.94 7.93
CA ILE A 114 2.59 -4.88 8.10
C ILE A 114 1.30 -5.31 7.41
N ASP A 115 0.25 -5.47 8.18
CA ASP A 115 -1.08 -5.71 7.66
C ASP A 115 -1.76 -4.37 7.34
N LEU A 116 -2.47 -4.30 6.21
CA LEU A 116 -3.17 -3.09 5.78
C LEU A 116 -4.50 -2.99 6.52
N THR A 117 -4.47 -2.42 7.71
CA THR A 117 -5.64 -2.28 8.59
C THR A 117 -5.88 -0.83 9.00
N SER A 118 -7.15 -0.47 9.22
CA SER A 118 -7.57 0.78 9.84
C SER A 118 -8.70 0.51 10.82
N GLY A 119 -8.59 1.04 12.04
CA GLY A 119 -9.58 0.77 13.09
C GLY A 119 -9.73 -0.73 13.43
N GLY A 120 -8.67 -1.53 13.23
CA GLY A 120 -8.70 -2.97 13.48
C GLY A 120 -9.27 -3.83 12.33
N SER A 121 -9.79 -3.21 11.28
CA SER A 121 -10.34 -3.90 10.11
C SER A 121 -9.39 -3.83 8.93
N TYR A 122 -9.33 -4.88 8.10
CA TYR A 122 -8.56 -4.89 6.87
C TYR A 122 -9.17 -3.94 5.83
N ILE A 123 -8.32 -3.17 5.15
CA ILE A 123 -8.72 -2.19 4.15
C ILE A 123 -8.61 -2.80 2.76
N PRO A 124 -9.72 -2.94 1.99
CA PRO A 124 -9.64 -3.42 0.61
C PRO A 124 -8.85 -2.45 -0.27
N LEU A 125 -8.02 -2.97 -1.17
CA LEU A 125 -7.31 -2.17 -2.14
C LEU A 125 -8.22 -1.81 -3.31
N LYS A 126 -8.60 -0.55 -3.39
CA LYS A 126 -9.48 0.01 -4.43
C LYS A 126 -8.66 0.77 -5.46
N ARG A 127 -9.08 0.68 -6.73
CA ARG A 127 -8.51 1.52 -7.79
C ARG A 127 -8.64 3.00 -7.44
N ASN A 128 -7.77 3.81 -8.01
CA ASN A 128 -7.77 5.25 -7.80
C ASN A 128 -7.65 5.69 -6.34
N CYS A 129 -7.17 4.80 -5.46
CA CYS A 129 -6.84 5.11 -4.08
C CYS A 129 -5.33 5.04 -3.86
N ARG A 130 -4.86 5.90 -2.98
CA ARG A 130 -3.52 5.93 -2.43
C ARG A 130 -3.57 5.38 -1.00
N TYR A 131 -2.74 4.39 -0.71
CA TYR A 131 -2.55 3.79 0.61
C TYR A 131 -1.21 4.25 1.15
N ILE A 132 -1.24 4.91 2.29
CA ILE A 132 -0.05 5.48 2.93
C ILE A 132 0.30 4.60 4.12
N VAL A 133 1.44 3.95 4.06
CA VAL A 133 1.99 3.12 5.14
C VAL A 133 3.16 3.87 5.76
N ASN A 134 2.88 4.53 6.88
CA ASN A 134 3.88 5.33 7.58
C ASN A 134 4.50 4.51 8.72
N ILE A 135 5.79 4.24 8.63
CA ILE A 135 6.60 3.61 9.68
C ILE A 135 7.06 4.72 10.63
N LYS A 136 6.55 4.70 11.84
CA LYS A 136 6.80 5.73 12.86
C LYS A 136 8.01 5.43 13.73
N ALA A 137 8.21 4.16 14.05
CA ALA A 137 9.33 3.69 14.87
C ALA A 137 9.57 2.20 14.67
N VAL A 138 10.81 1.78 14.85
CA VAL A 138 11.21 0.39 15.02
C VAL A 138 11.97 0.30 16.34
N SER A 139 11.46 -0.50 17.29
CA SER A 139 11.98 -0.54 18.66
C SER A 139 12.83 -1.77 18.96
N ASN A 140 12.78 -2.79 18.11
CA ASN A 140 13.56 -4.02 18.31
C ASN A 140 13.76 -4.76 16.98
N ALA A 141 14.61 -5.79 17.00
CA ALA A 141 14.82 -6.71 15.90
C ALA A 141 13.51 -7.39 15.49
N GLY A 142 13.28 -7.46 14.18
CA GLY A 142 12.21 -8.25 13.58
C GLY A 142 12.65 -9.69 13.31
N TYR A 143 11.97 -10.34 12.38
CA TYR A 143 12.33 -11.68 11.94
C TYR A 143 13.63 -11.68 11.12
N ALA A 144 14.37 -12.78 11.21
CA ALA A 144 15.63 -12.95 10.47
C ALA A 144 15.44 -13.15 8.97
N THR A 145 14.26 -13.61 8.54
CA THR A 145 13.94 -13.85 7.14
C THR A 145 12.56 -13.29 6.79
N GLU A 146 12.40 -12.97 5.51
CA GLU A 146 11.14 -12.48 4.97
C GLU A 146 10.00 -13.50 5.11
N ALA A 147 10.30 -14.79 4.87
CA ALA A 147 9.35 -15.89 5.02
C ALA A 147 8.86 -16.04 6.48
N ALA A 148 9.77 -15.92 7.44
CA ALA A 148 9.41 -15.95 8.87
C ALA A 148 8.54 -14.74 9.25
N ALA A 149 8.81 -13.56 8.71
CA ALA A 149 7.98 -12.38 8.94
C ALA A 149 6.58 -12.52 8.33
N LEU A 150 6.48 -13.15 7.15
CA LEU A 150 5.21 -13.33 6.45
C LEU A 150 4.23 -14.21 7.22
N THR A 151 4.73 -15.28 7.84
CA THR A 151 3.91 -16.31 8.55
C THR A 151 3.87 -16.12 10.05
N GLY A 152 4.85 -15.40 10.61
CA GLY A 152 4.98 -15.19 12.05
C GLY A 152 3.89 -14.29 12.63
N ASP A 153 3.82 -14.29 13.95
CA ASP A 153 2.89 -13.45 14.70
C ASP A 153 3.16 -11.95 14.45
N LYS A 154 2.12 -11.14 14.65
CA LYS A 154 2.27 -9.69 14.58
C LYS A 154 3.24 -9.24 15.66
N THR A 155 4.39 -8.71 15.24
CA THR A 155 5.35 -8.13 16.18
C THR A 155 4.96 -6.69 16.50
N LEU A 156 4.92 -6.34 17.79
CA LEU A 156 4.65 -4.96 18.24
C LEU A 156 5.90 -4.07 18.17
N VAL A 157 6.98 -4.56 17.58
CA VAL A 157 8.27 -3.86 17.50
C VAL A 157 8.36 -2.83 16.36
N ILE A 158 7.38 -2.83 15.46
CA ILE A 158 7.24 -1.81 14.42
C ILE A 158 5.95 -1.02 14.63
N ALA A 159 6.08 0.26 14.87
CA ALA A 159 4.93 1.16 14.98
C ALA A 159 4.59 1.74 13.60
N THR A 160 3.39 1.47 13.13
CA THR A 160 2.92 1.93 11.82
C THR A 160 1.56 2.60 11.91
N SER A 161 1.26 3.45 10.93
CA SER A 161 -0.11 3.84 10.63
C SER A 161 -0.39 3.59 9.15
N VAL A 162 -1.61 3.14 8.86
CA VAL A 162 -2.09 2.92 7.49
C VAL A 162 -3.30 3.80 7.28
N SER A 163 -3.29 4.58 6.21
CA SER A 163 -4.43 5.40 5.78
C SER A 163 -4.68 5.21 4.29
N ALA A 164 -5.91 5.43 3.86
CA ALA A 164 -6.30 5.39 2.47
C ALA A 164 -6.97 6.71 2.09
N GLU A 165 -6.63 7.25 0.94
CA GLU A 165 -7.20 8.47 0.40
C GLU A 165 -7.51 8.31 -1.10
N ALA A 166 -8.42 9.13 -1.64
CA ALA A 166 -8.63 9.20 -3.07
C ALA A 166 -7.36 9.73 -3.76
N TRP A 167 -6.92 9.04 -4.82
CA TRP A 167 -5.75 9.47 -5.55
C TRP A 167 -6.10 10.62 -6.50
N GLY A 168 -5.62 11.79 -6.16
CA GLY A 168 -5.89 12.99 -6.94
C GLY A 168 -6.31 14.21 -6.14
N GLY A 169 -6.39 14.09 -4.82
CA GLY A 169 -6.37 15.22 -3.86
C GLY A 169 -7.35 16.36 -4.10
N GLN A 170 -8.36 16.20 -4.93
CA GLN A 170 -9.42 17.17 -5.07
C GLN A 170 -10.70 16.59 -4.47
N THR A 171 -11.00 16.98 -3.25
CA THR A 171 -12.38 17.01 -2.79
C THR A 171 -13.12 17.91 -3.76
N ALA A 172 -13.99 17.34 -4.58
CA ALA A 172 -14.93 18.13 -5.35
C ALA A 172 -15.91 18.77 -4.35
N ALA A 173 -15.55 19.90 -3.83
CA ALA A 173 -16.49 20.82 -3.20
C ALA A 173 -17.17 21.56 -4.34
N GLY A 174 -18.41 21.19 -4.63
CA GLY A 174 -19.25 21.86 -5.60
C GLY A 174 -19.27 21.20 -6.99
N SER A 175 -20.36 21.37 -7.69
CA SER A 175 -20.60 20.97 -9.08
C SER A 175 -19.57 21.60 -10.02
N GLY A 176 -18.38 21.03 -10.06
CA GLY A 176 -17.27 21.49 -10.91
C GLY A 176 -17.20 20.67 -12.18
N THR A 177 -17.12 21.35 -13.29
CA THR A 177 -16.75 20.78 -14.59
C THR A 177 -15.38 20.14 -14.44
N ILE A 178 -15.24 18.85 -14.79
CA ILE A 178 -13.93 18.19 -14.87
C ILE A 178 -13.24 18.80 -16.09
N THR A 179 -12.24 19.64 -15.86
CA THR A 179 -11.35 20.08 -16.94
C THR A 179 -10.37 18.95 -17.20
N MET A 180 -10.49 18.35 -18.37
CA MET A 180 -9.53 17.34 -18.82
C MET A 180 -8.17 18.00 -19.02
N PRO A 181 -7.05 17.37 -18.64
CA PRO A 181 -5.73 17.87 -18.95
C PRO A 181 -5.59 18.08 -20.45
N GLN A 182 -5.06 19.22 -20.83
CA GLN A 182 -4.94 19.62 -22.26
C GLN A 182 -3.66 19.06 -22.92
N SER A 183 -2.78 18.41 -22.16
CA SER A 183 -1.56 17.81 -22.69
C SER A 183 -1.26 16.44 -22.08
N PRO A 184 -0.57 15.52 -22.81
CA PRO A 184 -0.18 14.20 -22.32
C PRO A 184 0.76 14.23 -21.10
N ASP A 185 1.44 15.34 -20.89
CA ASP A 185 2.46 15.50 -19.84
C ASP A 185 1.87 15.77 -18.44
N GLN A 186 0.55 15.82 -18.33
CA GLN A 186 -0.16 16.05 -17.07
C GLN A 186 -0.75 14.77 -16.44
N TRP A 187 -0.35 13.58 -16.92
CA TRP A 187 -0.77 12.28 -16.38
C TRP A 187 0.27 11.65 -15.45
#